data_a95998de1b64e50d8d9c0d0bad25aa56
#
_entry.id   a95998de1b64e50d8d9c0d0bad25aa56
#
_cell.length_a   1.000
_cell.length_b   1.000
_cell.length_c   1.000
_cell.angle_alpha   90.00
_cell.angle_beta   90.00
_cell.angle_gamma   90.00
#
_symmetry.space_group_name_H-M   'P 1'
#
loop_
_entity.id
_entity.type
_entity.pdbx_description
1 polymer ?
#
loop_
_entity_poly.entity_id
_entity_poly.type
_entity_poly.pdbx_seq_one_letter_code
_entity_poly.pdbx_strand_id
1 'polypeptide(L)'
;MIDINLIRTNRDLVKENIKKKFQDKKLPLVDEVYDMDIKYRTIRTEADETRSKVNTLSKEIGLLMRDKKLEEANKVKEEVSEIKGRIPELEKEEEYLEKEIKERMMKIPNIIDSSVPIGKDDSENVEIEKFGEPFVPDYEIPHHADIMERLNGIDKDSAGRTSGNGFYYLIGDIARLHEATIAYARDFMINKGFTYCIPPFMIRSDVVNGVMSFEEMDAMMYKIENEDLYLIGTSEHSMIGRFKGQLIDEGKLPIAMTSYSPCFRKEVGAHGIEERGVYRVHQFEKQEMVVLCKPEDAMDWYNKMWSYTVEFFRSLDVSVRTLECCSGDLADLKVKSCDIEAWSPRQKKYFEVGSCSTLGDAQARRLGIRMKTENGNKYLATLNNTVVAPPRMLIAFLENNLNEDGSVRIPEVLRPYMGGKEVLTPVK
;
A
#
# COMPACT_ATOMS: atom_id res chain seq x y z
N MET A 1 3.40 5.34 9.30
CA MET A 1 4.12 5.90 10.48
C MET A 1 3.09 6.19 11.55
N ILE A 2 3.29 5.70 12.77
CA ILE A 2 2.38 5.97 13.90
C ILE A 2 2.49 7.44 14.36
N ASP A 3 1.56 7.88 15.21
CA ASP A 3 1.64 9.18 15.88
C ASP A 3 2.74 9.17 16.95
N ILE A 4 3.68 10.12 16.90
CA ILE A 4 4.73 10.26 17.92
C ILE A 4 4.15 10.49 19.33
N ASN A 5 2.93 11.03 19.44
CA ASN A 5 2.27 11.18 20.72
C ASN A 5 2.00 9.83 21.42
N LEU A 6 1.84 8.72 20.67
CA LEU A 6 1.76 7.39 21.28
C LEU A 6 3.06 7.01 22.00
N ILE A 7 4.20 7.36 21.43
CA ILE A 7 5.50 7.11 22.07
C ILE A 7 5.68 8.02 23.30
N ARG A 8 5.20 9.26 23.23
CA ARG A 8 5.26 10.20 24.37
C ARG A 8 4.40 9.78 25.55
N THR A 9 3.21 9.27 25.28
CA THR A 9 2.16 9.04 26.30
C THR A 9 1.96 7.58 26.66
N ASN A 10 2.23 6.63 25.76
CA ASN A 10 1.97 5.20 25.96
C ASN A 10 2.97 4.31 25.21
N ARG A 11 4.25 4.36 25.60
CA ARG A 11 5.31 3.54 24.99
C ARG A 11 5.06 2.04 25.10
N ASP A 12 4.46 1.61 26.20
CA ASP A 12 4.22 0.19 26.47
C ASP A 12 3.25 -0.39 25.45
N LEU A 13 2.23 0.36 25.04
CA LEU A 13 1.32 -0.05 23.95
C LEU A 13 2.09 -0.28 22.64
N VAL A 14 3.01 0.63 22.28
CA VAL A 14 3.79 0.50 21.04
C VAL A 14 4.72 -0.72 21.12
N LYS A 15 5.38 -0.94 22.25
CA LYS A 15 6.25 -2.11 22.47
C LYS A 15 5.46 -3.41 22.46
N GLU A 16 4.28 -3.45 23.09
CA GLU A 16 3.40 -4.61 23.06
C GLU A 16 2.94 -4.92 21.62
N ASN A 17 2.60 -3.92 20.84
CA ASN A 17 2.23 -4.08 19.44
C ASN A 17 3.38 -4.66 18.60
N ILE A 18 4.62 -4.20 18.82
CA ILE A 18 5.82 -4.75 18.16
C ILE A 18 5.98 -6.24 18.49
N LYS A 19 5.78 -6.63 19.77
CA LYS A 19 5.83 -8.04 20.20
C LYS A 19 4.71 -8.86 19.55
N LYS A 20 3.48 -8.35 19.48
CA LYS A 20 2.35 -9.00 18.81
C LYS A 20 2.64 -9.27 17.33
N LYS A 21 3.46 -8.42 16.70
CA LYS A 21 3.92 -8.59 15.31
C LYS A 21 5.20 -9.43 15.17
N PHE A 22 5.70 -10.02 16.24
CA PHE A 22 6.94 -10.84 16.28
C PHE A 22 8.17 -10.09 15.75
N GLN A 23 8.26 -8.78 16.02
CA GLN A 23 9.32 -7.90 15.51
C GLN A 23 10.21 -7.36 16.64
N ASP A 24 10.55 -8.18 17.65
CA ASP A 24 11.25 -7.77 18.89
C ASP A 24 12.53 -6.98 18.64
N LYS A 25 13.22 -7.22 17.51
CA LYS A 25 14.41 -6.45 17.09
C LYS A 25 14.15 -4.96 16.93
N LYS A 26 12.88 -4.54 16.78
CA LYS A 26 12.47 -3.13 16.65
C LYS A 26 12.15 -2.46 18.00
N LEU A 27 12.11 -3.20 19.11
CA LEU A 27 11.79 -2.65 20.44
C LEU A 27 12.69 -1.47 20.85
N PRO A 28 14.03 -1.52 20.63
CA PRO A 28 14.91 -0.40 21.00
C PRO A 28 14.54 0.92 20.32
N LEU A 29 14.00 0.88 19.10
CA LEU A 29 13.63 2.08 18.35
C LEU A 29 12.63 2.96 19.10
N VAL A 30 11.77 2.36 19.93
CA VAL A 30 10.74 3.09 20.70
C VAL A 30 11.40 3.98 21.76
N ASP A 31 12.39 3.46 22.47
CA ASP A 31 13.12 4.22 23.50
C ASP A 31 14.05 5.26 22.85
N GLU A 32 14.74 4.89 21.77
CA GLU A 32 15.57 5.82 21.00
C GLU A 32 14.77 7.03 20.52
N VAL A 33 13.58 6.81 19.94
CA VAL A 33 12.70 7.90 19.50
C VAL A 33 12.24 8.75 20.67
N TYR A 34 11.89 8.15 21.81
CA TYR A 34 11.48 8.88 23.00
C TYR A 34 12.57 9.79 23.52
N ASP A 35 13.81 9.28 23.65
CA ASP A 35 14.93 10.04 24.16
C ASP A 35 15.34 11.17 23.19
N MET A 36 15.32 10.89 21.88
CA MET A 36 15.57 11.89 20.85
C MET A 36 14.47 12.97 20.81
N ASP A 37 13.21 12.60 20.99
CA ASP A 37 12.10 13.57 21.05
C ASP A 37 12.19 14.50 22.24
N ILE A 38 12.65 14.02 23.40
CA ILE A 38 12.93 14.89 24.56
C ILE A 38 14.00 15.91 24.20
N LYS A 39 15.12 15.47 23.61
CA LYS A 39 16.21 16.35 23.19
C LYS A 39 15.74 17.36 22.17
N TYR A 40 15.04 16.91 21.13
CA TYR A 40 14.47 17.74 20.07
C TYR A 40 13.61 18.88 20.65
N ARG A 41 12.69 18.54 21.56
CA ARG A 41 11.81 19.53 22.18
C ARG A 41 12.59 20.53 23.05
N THR A 42 13.61 20.07 23.77
CA THR A 42 14.47 20.93 24.57
C THR A 42 15.25 21.91 23.68
N ILE A 43 15.89 21.42 22.62
CA ILE A 43 16.65 22.24 21.67
C ILE A 43 15.75 23.23 20.95
N ARG A 44 14.58 22.79 20.52
CA ARG A 44 13.59 23.67 19.87
C ARG A 44 13.14 24.79 20.80
N THR A 45 12.85 24.49 22.07
CA THR A 45 12.50 25.51 23.07
C THR A 45 13.64 26.51 23.26
N GLU A 46 14.89 26.04 23.40
CA GLU A 46 16.08 26.86 23.51
C GLU A 46 16.27 27.77 22.27
N ALA A 47 16.08 27.22 21.08
CA ALA A 47 16.18 27.99 19.83
C ALA A 47 15.11 29.08 19.75
N ASP A 48 13.85 28.75 20.11
CA ASP A 48 12.75 29.71 20.10
C ASP A 48 12.95 30.83 21.15
N GLU A 49 13.40 30.50 22.37
CA GLU A 49 13.76 31.47 23.42
C GLU A 49 14.92 32.35 22.97
N THR A 50 15.95 31.78 22.34
CA THR A 50 17.11 32.47 21.81
C THR A 50 16.71 33.50 20.73
N ARG A 51 15.88 33.05 19.76
CA ARG A 51 15.31 33.94 18.72
C ARG A 51 14.46 35.06 19.33
N SER A 52 13.63 34.76 20.32
CA SER A 52 12.82 35.75 21.04
C SER A 52 13.68 36.80 21.76
N LYS A 53 14.74 36.34 22.45
CA LYS A 53 15.70 37.21 23.12
C LYS A 53 16.42 38.17 22.14
N VAL A 54 16.89 37.60 21.01
CA VAL A 54 17.50 38.42 19.93
C VAL A 54 16.54 39.48 19.42
N ASN A 55 15.27 39.14 19.21
CA ASN A 55 14.26 40.11 18.74
C ASN A 55 13.99 41.20 19.76
N THR A 56 13.95 40.87 21.05
CA THR A 56 13.75 41.83 22.14
C THR A 56 14.92 42.79 22.25
N LEU A 57 16.15 42.27 22.33
CA LEU A 57 17.37 43.07 22.39
C LEU A 57 17.57 43.93 21.13
N SER A 58 17.17 43.44 19.95
CA SER A 58 17.23 44.22 18.72
C SER A 58 16.30 45.45 18.75
N LYS A 59 15.12 45.31 19.38
CA LYS A 59 14.22 46.45 19.61
C LYS A 59 14.81 47.44 20.61
N GLU A 60 15.45 46.94 21.68
CA GLU A 60 16.13 47.76 22.69
C GLU A 60 17.27 48.58 22.07
N ILE A 61 18.11 47.98 21.22
CA ILE A 61 19.13 48.71 20.44
C ILE A 61 18.51 49.86 19.67
N GLY A 62 17.36 49.65 19.01
CA GLY A 62 16.64 50.68 18.27
C GLY A 62 16.22 51.86 19.15
N LEU A 63 15.75 51.60 20.37
CA LEU A 63 15.37 52.60 21.34
C LEU A 63 16.59 53.36 21.86
N LEU A 64 17.66 52.69 22.28
CA LEU A 64 18.90 53.27 22.77
C LEU A 64 19.57 54.16 21.71
N MET A 65 19.56 53.70 20.45
CA MET A 65 20.08 54.52 19.33
C MET A 65 19.27 55.81 19.11
N ARG A 66 17.94 55.72 19.21
CA ARG A 66 17.06 56.90 19.11
C ARG A 66 17.30 57.88 20.25
N ASP A 67 17.55 57.39 21.45
CA ASP A 67 17.81 58.19 22.65
C ASP A 67 19.27 58.65 22.75
N LYS A 68 20.13 58.43 21.71
CA LYS A 68 21.55 58.76 21.60
C LYS A 68 22.46 58.13 22.67
N LYS A 69 22.03 57.00 23.27
CA LYS A 69 22.79 56.21 24.27
C LYS A 69 23.71 55.19 23.58
N LEU A 70 24.72 55.68 22.87
CA LEU A 70 25.56 54.89 21.98
C LEU A 70 26.37 53.79 22.70
N GLU A 71 26.90 54.08 23.91
CA GLU A 71 27.67 53.08 24.66
C GLU A 71 26.81 51.91 25.14
N GLU A 72 25.60 52.19 25.65
CA GLU A 72 24.64 51.16 26.05
C GLU A 72 24.20 50.35 24.83
N ALA A 73 23.90 51.02 23.71
CA ALA A 73 23.53 50.33 22.46
C ALA A 73 24.63 49.38 21.93
N ASN A 74 25.91 49.74 22.08
CA ASN A 74 27.02 48.90 21.64
C ASN A 74 27.18 47.66 22.53
N LYS A 75 26.99 47.77 23.85
CA LYS A 75 26.99 46.61 24.75
C LYS A 75 25.88 45.58 24.40
N VAL A 76 24.67 46.09 24.14
CA VAL A 76 23.56 45.23 23.73
C VAL A 76 23.79 44.61 22.35
N LYS A 77 24.48 45.30 21.42
CA LYS A 77 24.88 44.73 20.13
C LYS A 77 25.88 43.57 20.28
N GLU A 78 26.85 43.69 21.20
CA GLU A 78 27.79 42.61 21.49
C GLU A 78 27.05 41.38 22.04
N GLU A 79 26.15 41.57 23.02
CA GLU A 79 25.31 40.51 23.56
C GLU A 79 24.45 39.83 22.44
N VAL A 80 23.83 40.64 21.57
CA VAL A 80 23.08 40.11 20.41
C VAL A 80 23.96 39.28 19.48
N SER A 81 25.21 39.72 19.26
CA SER A 81 26.15 39.00 18.39
C SER A 81 26.53 37.64 18.96
N GLU A 82 26.82 37.54 20.27
CA GLU A 82 27.10 36.28 20.95
C GLU A 82 25.90 35.32 20.87
N ILE A 83 24.70 35.84 21.21
CA ILE A 83 23.48 35.00 21.20
C ILE A 83 23.15 34.54 19.78
N LYS A 84 23.30 35.37 18.77
CA LYS A 84 23.09 35.01 17.36
C LYS A 84 24.02 33.90 16.88
N GLY A 85 25.26 33.86 17.38
CA GLY A 85 26.23 32.81 17.03
C GLY A 85 25.78 31.40 17.40
N ARG A 86 24.91 31.27 18.42
CA ARG A 86 24.38 29.96 18.88
C ARG A 86 23.21 29.43 18.04
N ILE A 87 22.45 30.30 17.37
CA ILE A 87 21.26 29.92 16.61
C ILE A 87 21.57 28.86 15.52
N PRO A 88 22.62 29.03 14.68
CA PRO A 88 22.92 28.03 13.64
C PRO A 88 23.28 26.64 14.21
N GLU A 89 23.88 26.57 15.39
CA GLU A 89 24.21 25.30 16.05
C GLU A 89 22.93 24.58 16.52
N LEU A 90 22.01 25.32 17.16
CA LEU A 90 20.73 24.81 17.60
C LEU A 90 19.87 24.35 16.41
N GLU A 91 19.82 25.13 15.33
CA GLU A 91 19.08 24.78 14.11
C GLU A 91 19.63 23.51 13.45
N LYS A 92 20.96 23.36 13.40
CA LYS A 92 21.60 22.15 12.86
C LYS A 92 21.29 20.92 13.70
N GLU A 93 21.29 21.05 15.03
CA GLU A 93 20.96 19.96 15.92
C GLU A 93 19.47 19.61 15.86
N GLU A 94 18.60 20.61 15.76
CA GLU A 94 17.15 20.44 15.55
C GLU A 94 16.88 19.64 14.26
N GLU A 95 17.49 20.05 13.13
CA GLU A 95 17.35 19.38 11.84
C GLU A 95 17.85 17.92 11.88
N TYR A 96 19.00 17.71 12.52
CA TYR A 96 19.56 16.38 12.71
C TYR A 96 18.62 15.46 13.50
N LEU A 97 18.11 15.93 14.65
CA LEU A 97 17.21 15.16 15.49
C LEU A 97 15.88 14.88 14.81
N GLU A 98 15.33 15.87 14.08
CA GLU A 98 14.08 15.69 13.31
C GLU A 98 14.23 14.57 12.28
N LYS A 99 15.34 14.57 11.55
CA LYS A 99 15.65 13.54 10.56
C LYS A 99 15.79 12.15 11.21
N GLU A 100 16.57 12.02 12.27
CA GLU A 100 16.83 10.77 12.98
C GLU A 100 15.54 10.18 13.61
N ILE A 101 14.71 11.05 14.21
CA ILE A 101 13.41 10.66 14.74
C ILE A 101 12.52 10.13 13.60
N LYS A 102 12.44 10.84 12.49
CA LYS A 102 11.62 10.45 11.34
C LYS A 102 12.06 9.09 10.77
N GLU A 103 13.36 8.88 10.60
CA GLU A 103 13.90 7.62 10.08
C GLU A 103 13.56 6.41 10.97
N ARG A 104 13.62 6.58 12.30
CA ARG A 104 13.24 5.53 13.25
C ARG A 104 11.74 5.31 13.29
N MET A 105 10.96 6.40 13.32
CA MET A 105 9.50 6.34 13.29
C MET A 105 8.96 5.61 12.05
N MET A 106 9.65 5.71 10.91
CA MET A 106 9.28 5.01 9.69
C MET A 106 9.52 3.50 9.74
N LYS A 107 10.37 3.02 10.67
CA LYS A 107 10.65 1.58 10.90
C LYS A 107 9.74 0.97 11.96
N ILE A 108 9.11 1.78 12.80
CA ILE A 108 8.16 1.30 13.82
C ILE A 108 6.85 0.92 13.11
N PRO A 109 6.35 -0.32 13.29
CA PRO A 109 5.12 -0.77 12.65
C PRO A 109 3.89 -0.03 13.18
N ASN A 110 2.86 0.03 12.34
CA ASN A 110 1.56 0.59 12.72
C ASN A 110 0.90 -0.24 13.83
N ILE A 111 0.03 0.39 14.60
CA ILE A 111 -0.75 -0.30 15.63
C ILE A 111 -1.82 -1.14 14.92
N ILE A 112 -1.84 -2.44 15.20
CA ILE A 112 -2.84 -3.36 14.64
C ILE A 112 -4.19 -3.18 15.34
N ASP A 113 -5.27 -3.44 14.62
CA ASP A 113 -6.61 -3.47 15.19
C ASP A 113 -6.73 -4.56 16.25
N SER A 114 -7.56 -4.33 17.27
CA SER A 114 -7.74 -5.28 18.37
C SER A 114 -8.37 -6.61 17.96
N SER A 115 -9.05 -6.66 16.81
CA SER A 115 -9.65 -7.87 16.25
C SER A 115 -8.69 -8.73 15.44
N VAL A 116 -7.46 -8.25 15.17
CA VAL A 116 -6.45 -9.00 14.41
C VAL A 116 -6.02 -10.23 15.22
N PRO A 117 -6.11 -11.45 14.64
CA PRO A 117 -5.64 -12.66 15.32
C PRO A 117 -4.13 -12.60 15.53
N ILE A 118 -3.69 -13.11 16.68
CA ILE A 118 -2.25 -13.17 16.98
C ILE A 118 -1.70 -14.47 16.41
N GLY A 119 -0.75 -14.35 15.49
CA GLY A 119 -0.09 -15.47 14.82
C GLY A 119 1.24 -15.02 14.26
N LYS A 120 2.13 -15.98 13.98
CA LYS A 120 3.54 -15.74 13.63
C LYS A 120 3.74 -15.46 12.14
N ASP A 121 3.02 -16.17 11.29
CA ASP A 121 3.13 -16.09 9.84
C ASP A 121 1.81 -16.48 9.15
N ASP A 122 1.78 -16.46 7.82
CA ASP A 122 0.61 -16.71 6.97
C ASP A 122 -0.09 -18.06 7.24
N SER A 123 0.61 -19.05 7.76
CA SER A 123 0.03 -20.37 8.12
C SER A 123 -0.96 -20.29 9.28
N GLU A 124 -0.93 -19.20 10.06
CA GLU A 124 -1.81 -18.94 11.20
C GLU A 124 -2.91 -17.91 10.87
N ASN A 125 -3.09 -17.56 9.59
CA ASN A 125 -4.22 -16.75 9.13
C ASN A 125 -5.55 -17.49 9.35
N VAL A 126 -6.60 -16.75 9.70
CA VAL A 126 -7.86 -17.32 10.14
C VAL A 126 -8.92 -17.25 9.04
N GLU A 127 -9.45 -18.40 8.62
CA GLU A 127 -10.59 -18.47 7.70
C GLU A 127 -11.83 -17.86 8.38
N ILE A 128 -12.44 -16.85 7.72
CA ILE A 128 -13.63 -16.17 8.22
C ILE A 128 -14.89 -16.75 7.59
N GLU A 129 -14.95 -16.80 6.25
CA GLU A 129 -16.15 -17.22 5.54
C GLU A 129 -15.82 -17.78 4.16
N LYS A 130 -16.65 -18.73 3.69
CA LYS A 130 -16.63 -19.27 2.32
C LYS A 130 -17.86 -18.83 1.56
N PHE A 131 -17.66 -18.50 0.28
CA PHE A 131 -18.68 -18.00 -0.62
C PHE A 131 -18.78 -18.90 -1.84
N GLY A 132 -19.90 -19.57 -1.97
CA GLY A 132 -20.18 -20.54 -3.03
C GLY A 132 -19.56 -21.92 -2.80
N GLU A 133 -20.09 -22.90 -3.51
CA GLU A 133 -19.62 -24.28 -3.44
C GLU A 133 -18.37 -24.46 -4.31
N PRO A 134 -17.34 -25.14 -3.79
CA PRO A 134 -16.17 -25.51 -4.58
C PRO A 134 -16.53 -26.39 -5.76
N PHE A 135 -16.04 -26.05 -6.96
CA PHE A 135 -16.17 -26.91 -8.13
C PHE A 135 -15.26 -28.13 -7.98
N VAL A 136 -15.83 -29.33 -7.97
CA VAL A 136 -15.11 -30.60 -7.83
C VAL A 136 -15.57 -31.56 -8.96
N PRO A 137 -14.96 -31.45 -10.15
CA PRO A 137 -15.30 -32.30 -11.27
C PRO A 137 -14.80 -33.74 -11.05
N ASP A 138 -15.40 -34.70 -11.76
CA ASP A 138 -15.00 -36.12 -11.79
C ASP A 138 -13.91 -36.41 -12.83
N TYR A 139 -13.42 -35.37 -13.55
CA TYR A 139 -12.31 -35.43 -14.49
C TYR A 139 -11.11 -34.63 -14.01
N GLU A 140 -9.94 -34.96 -14.58
CA GLU A 140 -8.70 -34.31 -14.21
C GLU A 140 -8.62 -32.84 -14.76
N ILE A 141 -8.29 -31.91 -13.88
CA ILE A 141 -8.00 -30.52 -14.25
C ILE A 141 -6.48 -30.39 -14.47
N PRO A 142 -5.99 -30.14 -15.70
CA PRO A 142 -4.58 -29.94 -15.96
C PRO A 142 -4.08 -28.61 -15.37
N HIS A 143 -2.76 -28.44 -15.39
CA HIS A 143 -2.16 -27.18 -14.97
C HIS A 143 -2.65 -26.04 -15.87
N HIS A 144 -2.91 -24.85 -15.29
CA HIS A 144 -3.43 -23.70 -16.05
C HIS A 144 -2.58 -23.33 -17.27
N ALA A 145 -1.25 -23.49 -17.20
CA ALA A 145 -0.39 -23.28 -18.36
C ALA A 145 -0.68 -24.27 -19.49
N ASP A 146 -0.97 -25.55 -19.17
CA ASP A 146 -1.33 -26.56 -20.19
C ASP A 146 -2.67 -26.21 -20.85
N ILE A 147 -3.63 -25.70 -20.07
CA ILE A 147 -4.92 -25.20 -20.60
C ILE A 147 -4.68 -24.04 -21.56
N MET A 148 -3.86 -23.06 -21.17
CA MET A 148 -3.51 -21.92 -22.01
C MET A 148 -2.78 -22.34 -23.29
N GLU A 149 -1.85 -23.31 -23.21
CA GLU A 149 -1.12 -23.85 -24.35
C GLU A 149 -2.07 -24.54 -25.34
N ARG A 150 -3.01 -25.37 -24.86
CA ARG A 150 -4.03 -26.01 -25.71
C ARG A 150 -4.94 -24.99 -26.41
N LEU A 151 -5.16 -23.84 -25.81
CA LEU A 151 -5.89 -22.72 -26.39
C LEU A 151 -5.02 -21.82 -27.28
N ASN A 152 -3.73 -22.16 -27.49
CA ASN A 152 -2.73 -21.31 -28.14
C ASN A 152 -2.70 -19.88 -27.56
N GLY A 153 -2.81 -19.78 -26.23
CA GLY A 153 -3.05 -18.52 -25.53
C GLY A 153 -1.85 -17.97 -24.77
N ILE A 154 -0.73 -18.68 -24.68
CA ILE A 154 0.47 -18.28 -23.95
C ILE A 154 1.75 -18.68 -24.70
N ASP A 155 2.76 -17.80 -24.70
CA ASP A 155 4.11 -18.09 -25.17
C ASP A 155 5.14 -17.64 -24.15
N LYS A 156 5.62 -18.58 -23.36
CA LYS A 156 6.66 -18.34 -22.35
C LYS A 156 8.08 -18.46 -22.93
N ASP A 157 8.27 -19.24 -23.96
CA ASP A 157 9.59 -19.44 -24.59
C ASP A 157 10.06 -18.15 -25.25
N SER A 158 9.18 -17.46 -25.97
CA SER A 158 9.49 -16.16 -26.54
C SER A 158 9.69 -15.08 -25.46
N ALA A 159 8.90 -15.13 -24.40
CA ALA A 159 9.09 -14.23 -23.26
C ALA A 159 10.45 -14.44 -22.59
N GLY A 160 10.86 -15.71 -22.40
CA GLY A 160 12.19 -16.06 -21.90
C GLY A 160 13.33 -15.49 -22.73
N ARG A 161 13.19 -15.54 -24.07
CA ARG A 161 14.19 -14.94 -24.99
C ARG A 161 14.19 -13.41 -25.00
N THR A 162 13.02 -12.78 -24.76
CA THR A 162 12.86 -11.33 -24.85
C THR A 162 13.20 -10.64 -23.54
N SER A 163 12.73 -11.18 -22.41
CA SER A 163 12.72 -10.50 -21.10
C SER A 163 13.27 -11.35 -19.96
N GLY A 164 13.46 -12.65 -20.18
CA GLY A 164 13.85 -13.60 -19.15
C GLY A 164 12.67 -14.35 -18.52
N ASN A 165 12.98 -15.12 -17.48
CA ASN A 165 11.97 -15.86 -16.73
C ASN A 165 11.05 -14.90 -15.95
N GLY A 166 9.83 -15.36 -15.65
CA GLY A 166 8.85 -14.53 -14.92
C GLY A 166 8.09 -13.52 -15.79
N PHE A 167 8.22 -13.63 -17.12
CA PHE A 167 7.43 -12.87 -18.10
C PHE A 167 6.62 -13.83 -18.98
N TYR A 168 5.66 -13.30 -19.72
CA TYR A 168 4.79 -14.07 -20.61
C TYR A 168 4.28 -13.21 -21.76
N TYR A 169 3.96 -13.86 -22.88
CA TYR A 169 3.04 -13.32 -23.89
C TYR A 169 1.71 -14.00 -23.71
N LEU A 170 0.62 -13.24 -23.64
CA LEU A 170 -0.74 -13.75 -23.83
C LEU A 170 -1.13 -13.54 -25.29
N ILE A 171 -1.83 -14.50 -25.86
CA ILE A 171 -2.13 -14.54 -27.29
C ILE A 171 -3.61 -14.88 -27.49
N GLY A 172 -4.20 -14.40 -28.58
CA GLY A 172 -5.54 -14.78 -29.04
C GLY A 172 -6.63 -14.58 -27.99
N ASP A 173 -7.44 -15.60 -27.79
CA ASP A 173 -8.57 -15.54 -26.89
C ASP A 173 -8.20 -15.42 -25.40
N ILE A 174 -7.04 -15.92 -24.99
CA ILE A 174 -6.56 -15.73 -23.61
C ILE A 174 -6.16 -14.26 -23.38
N ALA A 175 -5.48 -13.62 -24.32
CA ALA A 175 -5.19 -12.19 -24.22
C ALA A 175 -6.50 -11.36 -24.19
N ARG A 176 -7.47 -11.75 -25.00
CA ARG A 176 -8.79 -11.10 -25.00
C ARG A 176 -9.54 -11.31 -23.68
N LEU A 177 -9.47 -12.52 -23.09
CA LEU A 177 -10.08 -12.82 -21.79
C LEU A 177 -9.45 -11.98 -20.67
N HIS A 178 -8.13 -11.82 -20.70
CA HIS A 178 -7.41 -10.93 -19.79
C HIS A 178 -7.95 -9.49 -19.86
N GLU A 179 -8.01 -8.91 -21.05
CA GLU A 179 -8.55 -7.55 -21.26
C GLU A 179 -10.04 -7.45 -20.91
N ALA A 180 -10.84 -8.46 -21.28
CA ALA A 180 -12.26 -8.54 -20.92
C ALA A 180 -12.48 -8.51 -19.41
N THR A 181 -11.62 -9.18 -18.65
CA THR A 181 -11.70 -9.20 -17.19
C THR A 181 -11.38 -7.83 -16.59
N ILE A 182 -10.37 -7.14 -17.10
CA ILE A 182 -10.04 -5.76 -16.68
C ILE A 182 -11.18 -4.82 -17.03
N ALA A 183 -11.72 -4.89 -18.25
CA ALA A 183 -12.83 -4.05 -18.69
C ALA A 183 -14.07 -4.25 -17.82
N TYR A 184 -14.42 -5.50 -17.54
CA TYR A 184 -15.53 -5.84 -16.64
C TYR A 184 -15.27 -5.34 -15.22
N ALA A 185 -14.08 -5.56 -14.66
CA ALA A 185 -13.72 -5.09 -13.31
C ALA A 185 -13.81 -3.57 -13.18
N ARG A 186 -13.36 -2.83 -14.19
CA ARG A 186 -13.51 -1.37 -14.26
C ARG A 186 -14.97 -0.95 -14.18
N ASP A 187 -15.81 -1.51 -15.06
CA ASP A 187 -17.24 -1.16 -15.15
C ASP A 187 -17.99 -1.59 -13.88
N PHE A 188 -17.64 -2.75 -13.32
CA PHE A 188 -18.14 -3.22 -12.03
C PHE A 188 -17.88 -2.20 -10.92
N MET A 189 -16.65 -1.68 -10.81
CA MET A 189 -16.30 -0.71 -9.78
C MET A 189 -16.92 0.68 -10.02
N ILE A 190 -17.04 1.12 -11.26
CA ILE A 190 -17.75 2.35 -11.60
C ILE A 190 -19.21 2.25 -11.13
N ASN A 191 -19.86 1.09 -11.36
CA ASN A 191 -21.23 0.83 -10.90
C ASN A 191 -21.36 0.78 -9.37
N LYS A 192 -20.28 0.49 -8.64
CA LYS A 192 -20.20 0.61 -7.17
C LYS A 192 -19.96 2.07 -6.70
N GLY A 193 -19.87 3.04 -7.62
CA GLY A 193 -19.69 4.45 -7.30
C GLY A 193 -18.23 4.90 -7.18
N PHE A 194 -17.26 4.07 -7.59
CA PHE A 194 -15.86 4.46 -7.61
C PHE A 194 -15.51 5.32 -8.83
N THR A 195 -14.71 6.35 -8.63
CA THR A 195 -14.17 7.16 -9.72
C THR A 195 -13.02 6.42 -10.40
N TYR A 196 -13.15 6.16 -11.70
CA TYR A 196 -12.06 5.54 -12.46
C TYR A 196 -10.92 6.52 -12.72
N CYS A 197 -9.70 6.05 -12.55
CA CYS A 197 -8.48 6.85 -12.69
C CYS A 197 -7.38 6.02 -13.40
N ILE A 198 -6.64 6.65 -14.30
CA ILE A 198 -5.40 6.11 -14.87
C ILE A 198 -4.25 6.93 -14.29
N PRO A 199 -3.45 6.38 -13.37
CA PRO A 199 -2.38 7.12 -12.70
C PRO A 199 -1.06 7.04 -13.49
N PRO A 200 -0.05 7.84 -13.14
CA PRO A 200 1.32 7.61 -13.56
C PRO A 200 1.83 6.24 -13.09
N PHE A 201 2.57 5.53 -13.94
CA PHE A 201 3.13 4.21 -13.63
C PHE A 201 4.56 4.27 -13.08
N MET A 202 5.08 5.48 -12.92
CA MET A 202 6.35 5.77 -12.27
C MET A 202 6.15 6.83 -11.20
N ILE A 203 6.78 6.64 -10.05
CA ILE A 203 6.67 7.54 -8.89
C ILE A 203 8.03 7.87 -8.31
N ARG A 204 8.14 9.01 -7.62
CA ARG A 204 9.37 9.45 -6.96
C ARG A 204 9.62 8.71 -5.65
N SER A 205 10.88 8.69 -5.22
CA SER A 205 11.32 8.05 -3.97
C SER A 205 10.55 8.50 -2.74
N ASP A 206 10.20 9.77 -2.64
CA ASP A 206 9.47 10.31 -1.51
C ASP A 206 7.99 9.83 -1.45
N VAL A 207 7.38 9.52 -2.61
CA VAL A 207 6.08 8.84 -2.67
C VAL A 207 6.24 7.38 -2.28
N VAL A 208 7.25 6.67 -2.81
CA VAL A 208 7.53 5.27 -2.44
C VAL A 208 7.67 5.14 -0.92
N ASN A 209 8.51 5.97 -0.30
CA ASN A 209 8.71 6.00 1.14
C ASN A 209 7.44 6.34 1.94
N GLY A 210 6.48 7.00 1.29
CA GLY A 210 5.19 7.33 1.90
C GLY A 210 4.21 6.17 1.93
N VAL A 211 4.24 5.29 0.93
CA VAL A 211 3.22 4.26 0.72
C VAL A 211 3.62 2.86 1.15
N MET A 212 4.92 2.57 1.34
CA MET A 212 5.41 1.26 1.75
C MET A 212 6.57 1.35 2.74
N SER A 213 6.98 0.21 3.31
CA SER A 213 8.17 0.13 4.15
C SER A 213 9.45 0.11 3.30
N PHE A 214 10.60 0.39 3.93
CA PHE A 214 11.90 0.29 3.25
C PHE A 214 12.23 -1.15 2.81
N GLU A 215 11.87 -2.14 3.65
CA GLU A 215 12.10 -3.56 3.36
C GLU A 215 11.29 -3.99 2.13
N GLU A 216 10.02 -3.59 2.04
CA GLU A 216 9.18 -3.85 0.87
C GLU A 216 9.70 -3.15 -0.39
N MET A 217 10.18 -1.91 -0.26
CA MET A 217 10.74 -1.16 -1.40
C MET A 217 11.90 -1.90 -2.04
N ASP A 218 12.88 -2.33 -1.26
CA ASP A 218 14.08 -3.00 -1.77
C ASP A 218 13.76 -4.36 -2.40
N ALA A 219 12.81 -5.11 -1.81
CA ALA A 219 12.40 -6.41 -2.30
C ALA A 219 11.51 -6.35 -3.56
N MET A 220 10.74 -5.27 -3.72
CA MET A 220 9.68 -5.20 -4.73
C MET A 220 10.00 -4.27 -5.91
N MET A 221 10.57 -3.07 -5.65
CA MET A 221 10.53 -1.97 -6.62
C MET A 221 11.68 -1.99 -7.62
N TYR A 222 11.36 -1.81 -8.92
CA TYR A 222 12.34 -1.47 -9.95
C TYR A 222 12.62 0.04 -9.94
N LYS A 223 13.89 0.42 -9.85
CA LYS A 223 14.35 1.81 -9.96
C LYS A 223 14.84 2.11 -11.36
N ILE A 224 14.51 3.28 -11.89
CA ILE A 224 15.07 3.78 -13.13
C ILE A 224 16.50 4.30 -12.87
N GLU A 225 17.45 3.84 -13.65
CA GLU A 225 18.85 4.23 -13.49
C GLU A 225 19.04 5.74 -13.77
N ASN A 226 19.80 6.40 -12.90
CA ASN A 226 20.10 7.84 -12.96
C ASN A 226 18.89 8.79 -12.83
N GLU A 227 17.73 8.28 -12.42
CA GLU A 227 16.55 9.09 -12.18
C GLU A 227 15.94 8.81 -10.79
N ASP A 228 15.25 9.82 -10.23
CA ASP A 228 14.44 9.62 -9.02
C ASP A 228 13.05 9.11 -9.39
N LEU A 229 13.01 7.96 -10.08
CA LEU A 229 11.78 7.30 -10.50
C LEU A 229 11.84 5.81 -10.23
N TYR A 230 10.68 5.25 -9.86
CA TYR A 230 10.45 3.84 -9.58
C TYR A 230 9.21 3.37 -10.32
N LEU A 231 9.26 2.20 -10.96
CA LEU A 231 8.07 1.56 -11.51
C LEU A 231 7.16 1.10 -10.38
N ILE A 232 5.85 1.33 -10.51
CA ILE A 232 4.88 0.96 -9.48
C ILE A 232 4.68 -0.55 -9.40
N GLY A 233 4.56 -1.08 -8.19
CA GLY A 233 4.14 -2.47 -7.94
C GLY A 233 2.62 -2.63 -7.82
N THR A 234 1.89 -1.50 -7.76
CA THR A 234 0.42 -1.39 -7.70
C THR A 234 0.03 0.06 -7.97
N SER A 235 -1.15 0.29 -8.55
CA SER A 235 -1.68 1.65 -8.74
C SER A 235 -2.00 2.38 -7.43
N GLU A 236 -2.19 1.64 -6.32
CA GLU A 236 -2.33 2.23 -4.99
C GLU A 236 -1.26 3.29 -4.73
N HIS A 237 0.01 2.97 -5.05
CA HIS A 237 1.14 3.86 -4.81
C HIS A 237 0.95 5.25 -5.45
N SER A 238 0.59 5.27 -6.72
CA SER A 238 0.34 6.52 -7.45
C SER A 238 -0.93 7.21 -7.00
N MET A 239 -2.00 6.44 -6.75
CA MET A 239 -3.29 7.00 -6.36
C MET A 239 -3.22 7.69 -5.00
N ILE A 240 -2.54 7.10 -4.01
CA ILE A 240 -2.30 7.74 -2.72
C ILE A 240 -1.31 8.91 -2.88
N GLY A 241 -0.25 8.73 -3.67
CA GLY A 241 0.73 9.77 -3.98
C GLY A 241 0.14 11.04 -4.59
N ARG A 242 -0.99 10.93 -5.32
CA ARG A 242 -1.75 12.06 -5.87
C ARG A 242 -2.10 13.10 -4.81
N PHE A 243 -2.32 12.69 -3.58
CA PHE A 243 -2.76 13.56 -2.49
C PHE A 243 -1.63 14.07 -1.59
N LYS A 244 -0.37 13.76 -1.91
CA LYS A 244 0.79 14.19 -1.12
C LYS A 244 0.75 15.69 -0.82
N GLY A 245 0.88 16.04 0.46
CA GLY A 245 0.90 17.42 0.95
C GLY A 245 -0.44 18.15 0.91
N GLN A 246 -1.52 17.48 0.51
CA GLN A 246 -2.82 18.14 0.37
C GLN A 246 -3.58 18.23 1.70
N LEU A 247 -4.31 19.34 1.83
CA LEU A 247 -5.33 19.55 2.84
C LEU A 247 -6.71 19.39 2.18
N ILE A 248 -7.40 18.30 2.46
CA ILE A 248 -8.69 17.93 1.88
C ILE A 248 -9.80 18.41 2.80
N ASP A 249 -10.84 19.02 2.24
CA ASP A 249 -12.06 19.35 2.99
C ASP A 249 -12.75 18.04 3.43
N GLU A 250 -13.12 17.93 4.72
CA GLU A 250 -13.75 16.70 5.23
C GLU A 250 -15.08 16.38 4.56
N GLY A 251 -15.79 17.39 4.03
CA GLY A 251 -17.03 17.22 3.27
C GLY A 251 -16.84 16.54 1.91
N LYS A 252 -15.60 16.40 1.42
CA LYS A 252 -15.25 15.67 0.19
C LYS A 252 -14.92 14.20 0.44
N LEU A 253 -14.86 13.77 1.69
CA LEU A 253 -14.64 12.38 2.05
C LEU A 253 -15.97 11.62 2.13
N PRO A 254 -16.01 10.35 1.77
CA PRO A 254 -14.90 9.55 1.27
C PRO A 254 -14.54 9.83 -0.20
N ILE A 255 -13.24 9.68 -0.54
CA ILE A 255 -12.78 9.66 -1.92
C ILE A 255 -12.52 8.19 -2.29
N ALA A 256 -13.42 7.62 -3.07
CA ALA A 256 -13.34 6.24 -3.56
C ALA A 256 -12.91 6.23 -5.03
N MET A 257 -11.77 5.58 -5.32
CA MET A 257 -11.20 5.52 -6.66
C MET A 257 -10.88 4.08 -7.03
N THR A 258 -11.04 3.76 -8.32
CA THR A 258 -10.58 2.51 -8.90
C THR A 258 -9.63 2.79 -10.05
N SER A 259 -8.65 1.92 -10.26
CA SER A 259 -7.58 2.17 -11.22
C SER A 259 -7.07 0.88 -11.84
N TYR A 260 -6.90 0.93 -13.14
CA TYR A 260 -6.08 -0.03 -13.88
C TYR A 260 -4.63 0.42 -13.90
N SER A 261 -3.70 -0.51 -13.72
CA SER A 261 -2.29 -0.28 -14.03
C SER A 261 -1.55 -1.57 -14.37
N PRO A 262 -0.47 -1.49 -15.19
CA PRO A 262 0.60 -2.47 -15.10
C PRO A 262 1.25 -2.37 -13.72
N CYS A 263 1.76 -3.51 -13.25
CA CYS A 263 2.45 -3.65 -11.97
C CYS A 263 3.79 -4.34 -12.23
N PHE A 264 4.85 -3.83 -11.62
CA PHE A 264 6.21 -4.34 -11.80
C PHE A 264 6.79 -4.73 -10.45
N ARG A 265 7.18 -6.01 -10.30
CA ARG A 265 7.72 -6.54 -9.04
C ARG A 265 8.97 -7.38 -9.29
N LYS A 266 10.00 -7.16 -8.47
CA LYS A 266 11.24 -7.95 -8.54
C LYS A 266 11.05 -9.39 -8.11
N GLU A 267 10.03 -9.70 -7.30
CA GLU A 267 9.74 -11.03 -6.75
C GLU A 267 10.98 -11.70 -6.12
N VAL A 268 11.77 -10.92 -5.37
CA VAL A 268 13.01 -11.39 -4.74
C VAL A 268 12.71 -12.47 -3.71
N GLY A 269 13.36 -13.63 -3.82
CA GLY A 269 13.20 -14.76 -2.89
C GLY A 269 12.04 -15.70 -3.22
N ALA A 270 11.27 -15.43 -4.28
CA ALA A 270 10.19 -16.29 -4.74
C ALA A 270 10.74 -17.41 -5.66
N HIS A 271 11.39 -18.43 -5.08
CA HIS A 271 11.82 -19.63 -5.80
C HIS A 271 10.90 -20.80 -5.43
N GLY A 272 10.33 -21.51 -6.41
CA GLY A 272 9.54 -22.72 -6.16
C GLY A 272 8.62 -23.16 -7.29
N ILE A 273 7.72 -24.06 -6.97
CA ILE A 273 6.85 -24.90 -7.84
C ILE A 273 5.95 -24.08 -8.81
N GLU A 274 5.80 -22.79 -8.61
CA GLU A 274 4.88 -21.92 -9.37
C GLU A 274 5.54 -21.21 -10.58
N GLU A 275 6.79 -21.53 -10.91
CA GLU A 275 7.55 -20.88 -12.01
C GLU A 275 7.00 -21.21 -13.41
N ARG A 276 6.34 -22.35 -13.57
CA ARG A 276 5.79 -22.78 -14.87
C ARG A 276 4.60 -21.95 -15.34
N GLY A 277 3.83 -21.38 -14.43
CA GLY A 277 2.59 -20.67 -14.73
C GLY A 277 2.72 -19.15 -14.75
N VAL A 278 1.62 -18.48 -14.43
CA VAL A 278 1.51 -17.02 -14.32
C VAL A 278 1.25 -16.53 -12.89
N TYR A 279 1.44 -17.40 -11.89
CA TYR A 279 1.13 -17.10 -10.49
C TYR A 279 2.05 -16.00 -9.90
N ARG A 280 3.39 -16.11 -10.15
CA ARG A 280 4.40 -15.13 -9.78
C ARG A 280 5.14 -14.67 -11.01
N VAL A 281 5.00 -13.39 -11.30
CA VAL A 281 5.53 -12.79 -12.53
C VAL A 281 6.05 -11.37 -12.23
N HIS A 282 7.06 -10.93 -12.98
CA HIS A 282 7.67 -9.63 -12.80
C HIS A 282 6.82 -8.46 -13.32
N GLN A 283 5.94 -8.76 -14.28
CA GLN A 283 5.02 -7.80 -14.86
C GLN A 283 3.63 -8.43 -14.96
N PHE A 284 2.62 -7.70 -14.49
CA PHE A 284 1.20 -8.07 -14.60
C PHE A 284 0.34 -6.82 -14.59
N GLU A 285 -0.92 -6.95 -14.88
CA GLU A 285 -1.91 -5.88 -14.76
C GLU A 285 -2.79 -6.12 -13.53
N LYS A 286 -3.36 -5.02 -13.03
CA LYS A 286 -4.26 -5.05 -11.88
C LYS A 286 -5.31 -3.96 -11.95
N GLN A 287 -6.56 -4.30 -11.61
CA GLN A 287 -7.59 -3.33 -11.25
C GLN A 287 -7.62 -3.22 -9.72
N GLU A 288 -7.46 -2.03 -9.21
CA GLU A 288 -7.32 -1.73 -7.79
C GLU A 288 -8.45 -0.84 -7.28
N MET A 289 -8.77 -0.94 -6.00
CA MET A 289 -9.60 0.00 -5.25
C MET A 289 -8.75 0.77 -4.25
N VAL A 290 -8.94 2.07 -4.14
CA VAL A 290 -8.34 2.91 -3.10
C VAL A 290 -9.39 3.84 -2.53
N VAL A 291 -9.43 3.92 -1.20
CA VAL A 291 -10.34 4.82 -0.48
C VAL A 291 -9.55 5.69 0.50
N LEU A 292 -9.82 6.99 0.46
CA LEU A 292 -9.42 7.93 1.50
C LEU A 292 -10.70 8.31 2.25
N CYS A 293 -10.73 8.11 3.57
CA CYS A 293 -11.91 8.37 4.38
C CYS A 293 -11.55 8.94 5.77
N LYS A 294 -12.56 9.30 6.53
CA LYS A 294 -12.39 9.63 7.95
C LYS A 294 -11.96 8.37 8.70
N PRO A 295 -11.13 8.47 9.75
CA PRO A 295 -10.68 7.32 10.52
C PRO A 295 -11.83 6.48 11.09
N GLU A 296 -12.91 7.11 11.51
CA GLU A 296 -14.11 6.45 12.04
C GLU A 296 -14.85 5.60 11.00
N ASP A 297 -14.75 5.93 9.71
CA ASP A 297 -15.40 5.21 8.61
C ASP A 297 -14.52 4.07 8.04
N ALA A 298 -13.27 3.93 8.51
CA ALA A 298 -12.30 3.04 7.89
C ALA A 298 -12.72 1.56 7.92
N MET A 299 -13.30 1.08 9.02
CA MET A 299 -13.73 -0.32 9.14
C MET A 299 -14.95 -0.63 8.28
N ASP A 300 -15.87 0.32 8.11
CA ASP A 300 -17.01 0.15 7.21
C ASP A 300 -16.56 0.05 5.75
N TRP A 301 -15.58 0.89 5.36
CA TRP A 301 -14.97 0.81 4.03
C TRP A 301 -14.17 -0.48 3.84
N TYR A 302 -13.41 -0.91 4.83
CA TYR A 302 -12.70 -2.19 4.81
C TYR A 302 -13.65 -3.35 4.50
N ASN A 303 -14.76 -3.43 5.23
CA ASN A 303 -15.76 -4.48 5.04
C ASN A 303 -16.43 -4.41 3.66
N LYS A 304 -16.75 -3.23 3.15
CA LYS A 304 -17.30 -3.05 1.80
C LYS A 304 -16.30 -3.47 0.73
N MET A 305 -15.04 -3.08 0.86
CA MET A 305 -14.03 -3.30 -0.17
C MET A 305 -13.73 -4.78 -0.39
N TRP A 306 -13.50 -5.56 0.68
CA TRP A 306 -13.27 -7.00 0.49
C TRP A 306 -14.52 -7.72 -0.05
N SER A 307 -15.72 -7.30 0.36
CA SER A 307 -16.96 -7.89 -0.15
C SER A 307 -17.15 -7.66 -1.66
N TYR A 308 -16.68 -6.54 -2.21
CA TYR A 308 -16.71 -6.29 -3.64
C TYR A 308 -15.82 -7.25 -4.43
N THR A 309 -14.65 -7.62 -3.92
CA THR A 309 -13.80 -8.64 -4.55
C THR A 309 -14.47 -10.02 -4.50
N VAL A 310 -15.08 -10.38 -3.37
CA VAL A 310 -15.89 -11.61 -3.27
C VAL A 310 -17.01 -11.62 -4.32
N GLU A 311 -17.79 -10.54 -4.41
CA GLU A 311 -18.87 -10.39 -5.39
C GLU A 311 -18.35 -10.51 -6.84
N PHE A 312 -17.21 -9.87 -7.12
CA PHE A 312 -16.58 -9.92 -8.44
C PHE A 312 -16.23 -11.38 -8.83
N PHE A 313 -15.51 -12.11 -7.97
CA PHE A 313 -15.15 -13.50 -8.27
C PHE A 313 -16.36 -14.43 -8.31
N ARG A 314 -17.37 -14.19 -7.47
CA ARG A 314 -18.63 -14.95 -7.53
C ARG A 314 -19.38 -14.71 -8.83
N SER A 315 -19.32 -13.53 -9.42
CA SER A 315 -19.90 -13.26 -10.74
C SER A 315 -19.19 -13.99 -11.90
N LEU A 316 -17.96 -14.47 -11.66
CA LEU A 316 -17.19 -15.31 -12.58
C LEU A 316 -17.41 -16.82 -12.33
N ASP A 317 -18.38 -17.19 -11.50
CA ASP A 317 -18.67 -18.56 -11.05
C ASP A 317 -17.50 -19.24 -10.30
N VAL A 318 -16.65 -18.45 -9.66
CA VAL A 318 -15.52 -18.93 -8.86
C VAL A 318 -15.87 -18.92 -7.38
N SER A 319 -15.72 -20.05 -6.69
CA SER A 319 -15.83 -20.12 -5.22
C SER A 319 -14.63 -19.44 -4.56
N VAL A 320 -14.88 -18.64 -3.54
CA VAL A 320 -13.84 -17.92 -2.80
C VAL A 320 -14.02 -18.07 -1.30
N ARG A 321 -12.96 -17.83 -0.55
CA ARG A 321 -12.99 -17.64 0.90
C ARG A 321 -12.26 -16.38 1.31
N THR A 322 -12.52 -15.90 2.53
CA THR A 322 -11.81 -14.80 3.14
C THR A 322 -10.96 -15.30 4.30
N LEU A 323 -9.70 -14.83 4.35
CA LEU A 323 -8.75 -15.10 5.41
C LEU A 323 -8.39 -13.78 6.12
N GLU A 324 -8.62 -13.70 7.44
CA GLU A 324 -8.08 -12.61 8.24
C GLU A 324 -6.58 -12.85 8.48
N CYS A 325 -5.74 -11.92 8.04
CA CYS A 325 -4.31 -12.00 8.25
C CYS A 325 -3.96 -11.83 9.73
N CYS A 326 -3.11 -12.71 10.24
CA CYS A 326 -2.63 -12.62 11.61
C CYS A 326 -1.54 -11.54 11.79
N SER A 327 -1.24 -11.21 13.01
CA SER A 327 -0.36 -10.09 13.38
C SER A 327 1.05 -10.17 12.80
N GLY A 328 1.61 -11.37 12.65
CA GLY A 328 2.95 -11.60 12.12
C GLY A 328 3.02 -11.54 10.59
N ASP A 329 1.90 -11.78 9.90
CA ASP A 329 1.77 -11.70 8.45
C ASP A 329 1.49 -10.26 7.96
N LEU A 330 1.00 -9.37 8.84
CA LEU A 330 0.71 -7.98 8.47
C LEU A 330 1.99 -7.19 8.17
N ALA A 331 2.07 -6.59 6.98
CA ALA A 331 3.08 -5.59 6.65
C ALA A 331 3.07 -4.41 7.64
N ASP A 332 4.19 -3.68 7.74
CA ASP A 332 4.41 -2.66 8.78
C ASP A 332 3.38 -1.53 8.81
N LEU A 333 2.84 -1.15 7.66
CA LEU A 333 1.88 -0.04 7.58
C LEU A 333 0.44 -0.47 7.81
N LYS A 334 0.14 -1.77 7.72
CA LYS A 334 -1.22 -2.29 7.83
C LYS A 334 -1.73 -2.29 9.27
N VAL A 335 -2.96 -1.85 9.46
CA VAL A 335 -3.73 -1.95 10.70
C VAL A 335 -4.47 -3.28 10.74
N LYS A 336 -5.04 -3.68 9.61
CA LYS A 336 -5.78 -4.92 9.42
C LYS A 336 -5.77 -5.30 7.95
N SER A 337 -5.77 -6.61 7.65
CA SER A 337 -5.81 -7.13 6.28
C SER A 337 -6.62 -8.41 6.21
N CYS A 338 -7.35 -8.56 5.10
CA CYS A 338 -8.09 -9.76 4.76
C CYS A 338 -7.71 -10.19 3.35
N ASP A 339 -7.24 -11.42 3.20
CA ASP A 339 -6.98 -11.99 1.90
C ASP A 339 -8.25 -12.66 1.36
N ILE A 340 -8.46 -12.52 0.07
CA ILE A 340 -9.49 -13.21 -0.68
C ILE A 340 -8.79 -14.30 -1.48
N GLU A 341 -9.20 -15.54 -1.26
CA GLU A 341 -8.64 -16.70 -1.93
C GLU A 341 -9.68 -17.38 -2.81
N ALA A 342 -9.28 -17.80 -4.03
CA ALA A 342 -10.10 -18.52 -4.96
C ALA A 342 -9.83 -20.04 -4.88
N TRP A 343 -10.86 -20.83 -5.11
CA TRP A 343 -10.75 -22.29 -5.16
C TRP A 343 -10.00 -22.76 -6.41
N SER A 344 -9.04 -23.65 -6.24
CA SER A 344 -8.38 -24.40 -7.30
C SER A 344 -8.87 -25.84 -7.30
N PRO A 345 -9.71 -26.26 -8.27
CA PRO A 345 -10.14 -27.67 -8.39
C PRO A 345 -8.97 -28.62 -8.62
N ARG A 346 -7.93 -28.19 -9.33
CA ARG A 346 -6.71 -28.95 -9.57
C ARG A 346 -5.94 -29.26 -8.28
N GLN A 347 -5.72 -28.22 -7.46
CA GLN A 347 -4.95 -28.35 -6.22
C GLN A 347 -5.81 -28.80 -5.04
N LYS A 348 -7.15 -28.75 -5.17
CA LYS A 348 -8.13 -28.99 -4.10
C LYS A 348 -7.86 -28.09 -2.88
N LYS A 349 -7.46 -26.85 -3.12
CA LYS A 349 -7.19 -25.83 -2.09
C LYS A 349 -7.52 -24.44 -2.62
N TYR A 350 -7.65 -23.50 -1.70
CA TYR A 350 -7.75 -22.09 -2.03
C TYR A 350 -6.37 -21.46 -2.19
N PHE A 351 -6.27 -20.40 -2.98
CA PHE A 351 -5.06 -19.58 -3.16
C PHE A 351 -5.41 -18.10 -3.29
N GLU A 352 -4.53 -17.23 -2.85
CA GLU A 352 -4.74 -15.78 -2.83
C GLU A 352 -4.93 -15.18 -4.22
N VAL A 353 -6.01 -14.43 -4.40
CA VAL A 353 -6.34 -13.67 -5.62
C VAL A 353 -6.51 -12.17 -5.36
N GLY A 354 -6.58 -11.75 -4.11
CA GLY A 354 -6.68 -10.36 -3.71
C GLY A 354 -6.43 -10.18 -2.23
N SER A 355 -6.07 -8.96 -1.83
CA SER A 355 -5.83 -8.60 -0.43
C SER A 355 -6.38 -7.22 -0.16
N CYS A 356 -7.28 -7.12 0.81
CA CYS A 356 -7.88 -5.88 1.29
C CYS A 356 -7.18 -5.42 2.56
N SER A 357 -6.79 -4.15 2.61
CA SER A 357 -6.06 -3.62 3.78
C SER A 357 -6.56 -2.23 4.17
N THR A 358 -6.64 -2.00 5.49
CA THR A 358 -6.65 -0.64 6.04
C THR A 358 -5.29 -0.32 6.64
N LEU A 359 -4.78 0.87 6.29
CA LEU A 359 -3.49 1.36 6.77
C LEU A 359 -3.66 2.44 7.85
N GLY A 360 -4.92 2.70 8.25
CA GLY A 360 -5.22 3.81 9.15
C GLY A 360 -4.64 5.11 8.58
N ASP A 361 -4.01 5.91 9.41
CA ASP A 361 -3.41 7.19 9.02
C ASP A 361 -1.90 7.10 8.64
N ALA A 362 -1.33 5.90 8.56
CA ALA A 362 0.10 5.72 8.39
C ALA A 362 0.66 6.34 7.11
N GLN A 363 0.02 6.12 5.97
CA GLN A 363 0.41 6.71 4.69
C GLN A 363 0.13 8.22 4.67
N ALA A 364 -1.01 8.63 5.21
CA ALA A 364 -1.39 10.04 5.30
C ALA A 364 -0.36 10.85 6.12
N ARG A 365 0.14 10.31 7.23
CA ARG A 365 1.21 10.92 8.02
C ARG A 365 2.53 11.03 7.26
N ARG A 366 2.91 9.97 6.54
CA ARG A 366 4.16 9.95 5.77
C ARG A 366 4.14 10.94 4.61
N LEU A 367 3.00 11.07 3.95
CA LEU A 367 2.80 11.93 2.77
C LEU A 367 2.26 13.32 3.08
N GLY A 368 1.95 13.63 4.36
CA GLY A 368 1.40 14.92 4.76
C GLY A 368 -0.03 15.16 4.26
N ILE A 369 -0.82 14.10 4.07
CA ILE A 369 -2.21 14.20 3.63
C ILE A 369 -3.10 14.46 4.84
N ARG A 370 -3.82 15.56 4.87
CA ARG A 370 -4.65 15.95 6.01
C ARG A 370 -6.07 16.30 5.56
N MET A 371 -7.02 16.11 6.44
CA MET A 371 -8.38 16.64 6.29
C MET A 371 -8.56 17.89 7.15
N LYS A 372 -9.25 18.88 6.59
CA LYS A 372 -9.66 20.10 7.29
C LYS A 372 -10.99 19.82 7.99
N THR A 373 -10.99 19.89 9.31
CA THR A 373 -12.18 19.77 10.15
C THR A 373 -12.44 21.07 10.91
N GLU A 374 -13.60 21.22 11.49
CA GLU A 374 -13.94 22.35 12.37
C GLU A 374 -12.97 22.49 13.57
N ASN A 375 -12.43 21.36 14.02
CA ASN A 375 -11.51 21.27 15.16
C ASN A 375 -10.03 21.24 14.74
N GLY A 376 -9.69 21.78 13.56
CA GLY A 376 -8.33 21.80 13.02
C GLY A 376 -8.03 20.70 12.02
N ASN A 377 -6.78 20.57 11.62
CA ASN A 377 -6.34 19.61 10.62
C ASN A 377 -6.04 18.25 11.26
N LYS A 378 -6.63 17.19 10.73
CA LYS A 378 -6.41 15.81 11.16
C LYS A 378 -5.88 14.95 10.01
N TYR A 379 -5.24 13.83 10.32
CA TYR A 379 -4.90 12.81 9.33
C TYR A 379 -6.12 11.96 9.00
N LEU A 380 -6.24 11.58 7.74
CA LEU A 380 -7.28 10.69 7.25
C LEU A 380 -6.79 9.24 7.18
N ALA A 381 -7.70 8.29 7.02
CA ALA A 381 -7.38 6.89 6.79
C ALA A 381 -7.28 6.57 5.29
N THR A 382 -6.39 5.64 4.95
CA THR A 382 -6.25 5.09 3.61
C THR A 382 -6.50 3.59 3.60
N LEU A 383 -7.17 3.12 2.55
CA LEU A 383 -7.46 1.70 2.32
C LEU A 383 -7.16 1.34 0.87
N ASN A 384 -6.77 0.09 0.66
CA ASN A 384 -6.62 -0.49 -0.67
C ASN A 384 -7.20 -1.89 -0.73
N ASN A 385 -7.59 -2.32 -1.91
CA ASN A 385 -7.94 -3.70 -2.20
C ASN A 385 -7.79 -3.99 -3.70
N THR A 386 -7.39 -5.20 -4.01
CA THR A 386 -7.38 -5.72 -5.37
C THR A 386 -8.79 -6.10 -5.79
N VAL A 387 -9.31 -5.49 -6.87
CA VAL A 387 -10.52 -6.00 -7.54
C VAL A 387 -10.18 -7.31 -8.24
N VAL A 388 -9.18 -7.26 -9.12
CA VAL A 388 -8.65 -8.41 -9.84
C VAL A 388 -7.22 -8.16 -10.31
N ALA A 389 -6.39 -9.20 -10.21
CA ALA A 389 -5.12 -9.34 -10.90
C ALA A 389 -5.27 -10.49 -11.91
N PRO A 390 -5.39 -10.19 -13.22
CA PRO A 390 -5.72 -11.18 -14.24
C PRO A 390 -4.86 -12.45 -14.23
N PRO A 391 -3.54 -12.44 -13.98
CA PRO A 391 -2.79 -13.69 -13.96
C PRO A 391 -3.31 -14.72 -12.95
N ARG A 392 -3.57 -14.29 -11.71
CA ARG A 392 -4.15 -15.16 -10.68
C ARG A 392 -5.62 -15.46 -10.96
N MET A 393 -6.37 -14.48 -11.47
CA MET A 393 -7.74 -14.71 -11.93
C MET A 393 -7.80 -15.73 -13.05
N LEU A 394 -6.91 -15.69 -14.05
CA LEU A 394 -6.86 -16.65 -15.15
C LEU A 394 -6.65 -18.07 -14.63
N ILE A 395 -5.83 -18.29 -13.60
CA ILE A 395 -5.66 -19.60 -12.97
C ILE A 395 -7.01 -20.08 -12.43
N ALA A 396 -7.62 -19.29 -11.55
CA ALA A 396 -8.91 -19.65 -10.95
C ALA A 396 -9.99 -19.83 -12.01
N PHE A 397 -10.07 -18.91 -12.98
CA PHE A 397 -11.05 -18.93 -14.04
C PHE A 397 -10.95 -20.19 -14.91
N LEU A 398 -9.75 -20.47 -15.44
CA LEU A 398 -9.52 -21.59 -16.33
C LEU A 398 -9.80 -22.94 -15.64
N GLU A 399 -9.36 -23.08 -14.39
CA GLU A 399 -9.58 -24.32 -13.64
C GLU A 399 -11.05 -24.53 -13.24
N ASN A 400 -11.80 -23.46 -12.91
CA ASN A 400 -13.19 -23.56 -12.48
C ASN A 400 -14.20 -23.60 -13.65
N ASN A 401 -13.80 -23.20 -14.85
CA ASN A 401 -14.68 -23.16 -16.03
C ASN A 401 -14.26 -24.16 -17.14
N LEU A 402 -13.30 -25.05 -16.87
CA LEU A 402 -12.89 -26.09 -17.82
C LEU A 402 -13.97 -27.15 -17.94
N ASN A 403 -14.29 -27.52 -19.17
CA ASN A 403 -15.15 -28.66 -19.48
C ASN A 403 -14.29 -29.93 -19.73
N GLU A 404 -14.90 -31.10 -19.65
CA GLU A 404 -14.24 -32.40 -19.89
C GLU A 404 -13.59 -32.50 -21.28
N ASP A 405 -14.17 -31.85 -22.30
CA ASP A 405 -13.64 -31.81 -23.67
C ASP A 405 -12.46 -30.86 -23.85
N GLY A 406 -12.01 -30.19 -22.77
CA GLY A 406 -10.92 -29.22 -22.76
C GLY A 406 -11.32 -27.81 -23.19
N SER A 407 -12.57 -27.57 -23.52
CA SER A 407 -13.08 -26.24 -23.74
C SER A 407 -13.28 -25.49 -22.43
N VAL A 408 -13.30 -24.14 -22.46
CA VAL A 408 -13.47 -23.30 -21.27
C VAL A 408 -14.72 -22.45 -21.43
N ARG A 409 -15.66 -22.59 -20.52
CA ARG A 409 -16.90 -21.81 -20.48
C ARG A 409 -16.62 -20.34 -20.12
N ILE A 410 -17.30 -19.43 -20.78
CA ILE A 410 -17.26 -17.98 -20.47
C ILE A 410 -18.54 -17.61 -19.72
N PRO A 411 -18.45 -17.19 -18.44
CA PRO A 411 -19.58 -16.66 -17.68
C PRO A 411 -20.28 -15.50 -18.39
N GLU A 412 -21.59 -15.39 -18.19
CA GLU A 412 -22.42 -14.40 -18.89
C GLU A 412 -21.92 -12.96 -18.77
N VAL A 413 -21.41 -12.58 -17.60
CA VAL A 413 -20.90 -11.23 -17.32
C VAL A 413 -19.69 -10.84 -18.18
N LEU A 414 -18.92 -11.82 -18.69
CA LEU A 414 -17.76 -11.56 -19.55
C LEU A 414 -18.09 -11.63 -21.05
N ARG A 415 -19.18 -12.28 -21.45
CA ARG A 415 -19.55 -12.46 -22.87
C ARG A 415 -19.61 -11.15 -23.66
N PRO A 416 -20.18 -10.03 -23.14
CA PRO A 416 -20.20 -8.76 -23.85
C PRO A 416 -18.78 -8.26 -24.19
N TYR A 417 -17.82 -8.44 -23.29
CA TYR A 417 -16.42 -8.06 -23.46
C TYR A 417 -15.64 -9.03 -24.36
N MET A 418 -16.14 -10.25 -24.52
CA MET A 418 -15.58 -11.29 -25.39
C MET A 418 -16.24 -11.34 -26.79
N GLY A 419 -17.05 -10.31 -27.13
CA GLY A 419 -17.77 -10.26 -28.42
C GLY A 419 -18.84 -11.33 -28.55
N GLY A 420 -19.47 -11.70 -27.46
CA GLY A 420 -20.53 -12.69 -27.42
C GLY A 420 -20.03 -14.15 -27.39
N LYS A 421 -18.73 -14.42 -27.31
CA LYS A 421 -18.24 -15.80 -27.15
C LYS A 421 -18.73 -16.39 -25.84
N GLU A 422 -19.20 -17.64 -25.91
CA GLU A 422 -19.67 -18.41 -24.75
C GLU A 422 -18.66 -19.46 -24.28
N VAL A 423 -17.76 -19.87 -25.19
CA VAL A 423 -16.80 -20.96 -24.95
C VAL A 423 -15.48 -20.65 -25.67
N LEU A 424 -14.36 -20.95 -25.04
CA LEU A 424 -13.04 -21.02 -25.66
C LEU A 424 -12.78 -22.50 -26.04
N THR A 425 -12.40 -22.75 -27.28
CA THR A 425 -12.14 -24.12 -27.77
C THR A 425 -10.65 -24.35 -28.03
N PRO A 426 -10.10 -25.52 -27.68
CA PRO A 426 -8.73 -25.85 -28.01
C PRO A 426 -8.45 -25.71 -29.50
N VAL A 427 -7.26 -25.23 -29.84
CA VAL A 427 -6.79 -25.18 -31.22
C VAL A 427 -6.29 -26.57 -31.62
N LYS A 428 -6.77 -27.09 -32.74
CA LYS A 428 -6.38 -28.39 -33.25
C LYS A 428 -4.96 -28.41 -33.77
#